data_91ac345c12611566f035a2c45f9a92fa
#
_entry.id   91ac345c12611566f035a2c45f9a92fa
#
_cell.length_a   1.000
_cell.length_b   1.000
_cell.length_c   1.000
_cell.angle_alpha   90.00
_cell.angle_beta   90.00
_cell.angle_gamma   90.00
#
_symmetry.space_group_name_H-M   'P 1'
#
loop_
_entity.id
_entity.type
_entity.pdbx_description
1 polymer ?
#
loop_
_entity_poly.entity_id
_entity_poly.type
_entity_poly.pdbx_seq_one_letter_code
_entity_poly.pdbx_strand_id
1 'polypeptide(L)'
;MAATQEQLYSGLDLDLSWSESDLPERERTKHVHRLHPYLGKYIPQLVEELFRRHVPARGRVLDPFAGSGTTLVQALETGLDSVGVDIAAFNCLLMRVKTGAHNPFVLEHELRDALARFERGEGDPGTPTEYV
;
A
#
# COMPACT_ATOMS: atom_id res chain seq x y z
N MET A 1 -34.43 -3.03 -14.77
CA MET A 1 -34.44 -2.31 -13.46
C MET A 1 -33.02 -2.41 -12.88
N ALA A 2 -32.45 -1.29 -12.47
CA ALA A 2 -31.15 -1.32 -11.79
C ALA A 2 -31.32 -2.00 -10.41
N ALA A 3 -30.42 -2.89 -10.05
CA ALA A 3 -30.41 -3.52 -8.74
C ALA A 3 -30.24 -2.46 -7.65
N THR A 4 -30.98 -2.56 -6.55
CA THR A 4 -30.79 -1.69 -5.41
C THR A 4 -29.47 -2.01 -4.70
N GLN A 5 -28.92 -1.08 -3.95
CA GLN A 5 -27.69 -1.29 -3.18
C GLN A 5 -27.82 -2.47 -2.22
N GLU A 6 -28.97 -2.65 -1.60
CA GLU A 6 -29.26 -3.82 -0.75
C GLU A 6 -29.21 -5.13 -1.52
N GLN A 7 -29.71 -5.17 -2.76
CA GLN A 7 -29.64 -6.36 -3.62
C GLN A 7 -28.21 -6.68 -4.06
N LEU A 8 -27.36 -5.65 -4.25
CA LEU A 8 -25.95 -5.83 -4.55
C LEU A 8 -25.16 -6.40 -3.35
N TYR A 9 -25.54 -6.03 -2.14
CA TYR A 9 -24.88 -6.49 -0.94
C TYR A 9 -25.44 -7.79 -0.34
N SER A 10 -26.64 -8.21 -0.74
CA SER A 10 -27.28 -9.42 -0.20
C SER A 10 -26.53 -10.74 -0.45
N GLY A 11 -25.58 -10.73 -1.38
CA GLY A 11 -24.71 -11.88 -1.67
C GLY A 11 -23.27 -11.72 -1.18
N LEU A 12 -22.95 -10.63 -0.49
CA LEU A 12 -21.60 -10.41 0.02
C LEU A 12 -21.46 -11.07 1.39
N ASP A 13 -20.41 -11.83 1.54
CA ASP A 13 -19.96 -12.33 2.83
C ASP A 13 -19.39 -11.15 3.64
N LEU A 14 -20.18 -10.65 4.59
CA LEU A 14 -19.82 -9.54 5.47
C LEU A 14 -18.90 -9.95 6.63
N ASP A 15 -18.44 -11.20 6.65
CA ASP A 15 -17.48 -11.71 7.65
C ASP A 15 -16.07 -11.09 7.51
N LEU A 16 -15.91 -10.10 6.65
CA LEU A 16 -14.72 -9.25 6.54
C LEU A 16 -14.78 -7.97 7.39
N SER A 17 -15.81 -7.82 8.22
CA SER A 17 -15.96 -6.70 9.14
C SER A 17 -15.38 -7.07 10.51
N TRP A 18 -14.17 -6.58 10.80
CA TRP A 18 -13.54 -6.78 12.10
C TRP A 18 -13.79 -5.60 13.03
N SER A 19 -14.16 -5.90 14.26
CA SER A 19 -14.25 -4.90 15.34
C SER A 19 -12.86 -4.56 15.90
N GLU A 20 -12.79 -3.55 16.76
CA GLU A 20 -11.55 -3.22 17.48
C GLU A 20 -11.06 -4.36 18.38
N SER A 21 -11.99 -5.18 18.91
CA SER A 21 -11.64 -6.36 19.71
C SER A 21 -11.07 -7.50 18.85
N ASP A 22 -11.53 -7.65 17.61
CA ASP A 22 -11.08 -8.73 16.72
C ASP A 22 -9.73 -8.40 16.09
N LEU A 23 -9.53 -7.13 15.72
CA LEU A 23 -8.31 -6.64 15.12
C LEU A 23 -7.98 -5.24 15.65
N PRO A 24 -7.23 -5.13 16.75
CA PRO A 24 -6.82 -3.86 17.33
C PRO A 24 -6.02 -2.99 16.36
N GLU A 25 -6.15 -1.67 16.46
CA GLU A 25 -5.50 -0.72 15.56
C GLU A 25 -3.98 -0.94 15.45
N ARG A 26 -3.32 -1.29 16.56
CA ARG A 26 -1.89 -1.60 16.61
C ARG A 26 -1.48 -2.77 15.69
N GLU A 27 -2.42 -3.67 15.38
CA GLU A 27 -2.22 -4.87 14.56
C GLU A 27 -2.66 -4.68 13.11
N ARG A 28 -3.47 -3.65 12.83
CA ARG A 28 -3.96 -3.35 11.47
C ARG A 28 -2.88 -2.86 10.53
N THR A 29 -1.75 -2.39 11.04
CA THR A 29 -0.69 -1.80 10.24
C THR A 29 0.62 -2.53 10.49
N LYS A 30 1.23 -3.07 9.44
CA LYS A 30 2.49 -3.81 9.50
C LYS A 30 3.47 -3.34 8.43
N HIS A 31 4.76 -3.62 8.62
CA HIS A 31 5.83 -3.39 7.65
C HIS A 31 5.82 -1.98 7.04
N VAL A 32 6.07 -1.93 5.74
CA VAL A 32 6.14 -0.71 4.94
C VAL A 32 4.79 0.03 4.79
N HIS A 33 3.68 -0.58 5.24
CA HIS A 33 2.40 0.10 5.25
C HIS A 33 2.38 1.33 6.17
N ARG A 34 3.28 1.38 7.16
CA ARG A 34 3.43 2.50 8.09
C ARG A 34 4.14 3.72 7.49
N LEU A 35 4.84 3.57 6.37
CA LEU A 35 5.56 4.68 5.74
C LEU A 35 4.66 5.86 5.35
N HIS A 36 3.39 5.61 5.10
CA HIS A 36 2.43 6.66 4.77
C HIS A 36 1.15 6.49 5.57
N PRO A 37 0.92 7.35 6.59
CA PRO A 37 -0.32 7.35 7.34
C PRO A 37 -1.46 7.94 6.51
N TYR A 38 -2.27 7.08 5.92
CA TYR A 38 -3.44 7.48 5.14
C TYR A 38 -4.67 6.67 5.59
N LEU A 39 -5.70 7.37 6.03
CA LEU A 39 -6.91 6.75 6.59
C LEU A 39 -7.76 6.01 5.54
N GLY A 40 -7.66 6.40 4.28
CA GLY A 40 -8.44 5.81 3.18
C GLY A 40 -7.86 4.52 2.58
N LYS A 41 -6.77 3.96 3.14
CA LYS A 41 -6.19 2.72 2.64
C LYS A 41 -6.86 1.50 3.29
N TYR A 42 -6.91 0.41 2.56
CA TYR A 42 -7.29 -0.89 3.11
C TYR A 42 -6.27 -1.36 4.15
N ILE A 43 -6.74 -2.11 5.14
CA ILE A 43 -5.85 -2.81 6.05
C ILE A 43 -5.26 -4.03 5.34
N PRO A 44 -3.98 -4.37 5.59
CA PRO A 44 -3.31 -5.50 4.93
C PRO A 44 -4.06 -6.83 5.09
N GLN A 45 -4.61 -7.08 6.26
CA GLN A 45 -5.33 -8.32 6.59
C GLN A 45 -6.57 -8.53 5.72
N LEU A 46 -7.29 -7.46 5.35
CA LEU A 46 -8.41 -7.55 4.41
C LEU A 46 -7.93 -8.06 3.05
N VAL A 47 -6.84 -7.52 2.55
CA VAL A 47 -6.28 -7.91 1.26
C VAL A 47 -5.80 -9.36 1.30
N GLU A 48 -5.13 -9.79 2.38
CA GLU A 48 -4.70 -11.18 2.58
C GLU A 48 -5.88 -12.15 2.53
N GLU A 49 -6.97 -11.83 3.23
CA GLU A 49 -8.15 -12.68 3.24
C GLU A 49 -8.83 -12.75 1.87
N LEU A 50 -8.91 -11.63 1.15
CA LEU A 50 -9.40 -11.62 -0.23
C LEU A 50 -8.51 -12.46 -1.15
N PHE A 51 -7.19 -12.39 -1.02
CA PHE A 51 -6.28 -13.22 -1.79
C PHE A 51 -6.48 -14.70 -1.49
N ARG A 52 -6.56 -15.06 -0.22
CA ARG A 52 -6.80 -16.45 0.22
C ARG A 52 -8.09 -17.03 -0.36
N ARG A 53 -9.15 -16.22 -0.44
CA ARG A 53 -10.46 -16.67 -0.94
C ARG A 53 -10.56 -16.73 -2.46
N HIS A 54 -9.93 -15.77 -3.16
CA HIS A 54 -10.26 -15.50 -4.54
C HIS A 54 -9.09 -15.60 -5.52
N VAL A 55 -7.85 -15.59 -5.05
CA VAL A 55 -6.68 -15.62 -5.94
C VAL A 55 -6.06 -17.01 -5.92
N PRO A 56 -6.00 -17.71 -7.07
CA PRO A 56 -5.32 -19.00 -7.14
C PRO A 56 -3.81 -18.85 -6.94
N ALA A 57 -3.16 -19.90 -6.44
CA ALA A 57 -1.70 -19.96 -6.36
C ALA A 57 -1.09 -19.67 -7.75
N ARG A 58 -0.22 -18.69 -7.89
CA ARG A 58 0.31 -18.13 -9.15
C ARG A 58 -0.69 -17.25 -9.94
N GLY A 59 -1.75 -16.78 -9.31
CA GLY A 59 -2.64 -15.77 -9.89
C GLY A 59 -1.92 -14.44 -10.05
N ARG A 60 -2.53 -13.55 -10.88
CA ARG A 60 -2.11 -12.16 -11.02
C ARG A 60 -3.21 -11.25 -10.50
N VAL A 61 -2.83 -10.23 -9.75
CA VAL A 61 -3.75 -9.27 -9.14
C VAL A 61 -3.65 -7.93 -9.87
N LEU A 62 -4.80 -7.34 -10.18
CA LEU A 62 -4.90 -5.97 -10.67
C LEU A 62 -5.61 -5.11 -9.64
N ASP A 63 -4.98 -4.02 -9.22
CA ASP A 63 -5.59 -2.96 -8.43
C ASP A 63 -5.64 -1.67 -9.25
N PRO A 64 -6.81 -1.32 -9.82
CA PRO A 64 -6.94 -0.15 -10.67
C PRO A 64 -7.00 1.18 -9.89
N PHE A 65 -7.04 1.12 -8.55
CA PHE A 65 -7.08 2.27 -7.64
C PHE A 65 -6.11 2.06 -6.47
N ALA A 66 -4.87 1.73 -6.81
CA ALA A 66 -3.91 1.15 -5.87
C ALA A 66 -3.50 2.06 -4.70
N GLY A 67 -3.74 3.37 -4.79
CA GLY A 67 -3.41 4.31 -3.74
C GLY A 67 -1.97 4.19 -3.29
N SER A 68 -1.77 3.99 -1.99
CA SER A 68 -0.42 3.78 -1.42
C SER A 68 0.15 2.37 -1.59
N GLY A 69 -0.51 1.49 -2.37
CA GLY A 69 -0.01 0.18 -2.78
C GLY A 69 -0.20 -0.95 -1.77
N THR A 70 -1.24 -0.92 -0.94
CA THR A 70 -1.49 -2.01 0.02
C THR A 70 -1.62 -3.36 -0.68
N THR A 71 -2.40 -3.42 -1.75
CA THR A 71 -2.60 -4.63 -2.56
C THR A 71 -1.29 -5.17 -3.14
N LEU A 72 -0.42 -4.28 -3.64
CA LEU A 72 0.85 -4.66 -4.25
C LEU A 72 1.82 -5.23 -3.22
N VAL A 73 1.89 -4.61 -2.03
CA VAL A 73 2.74 -5.10 -0.94
C VAL A 73 2.28 -6.47 -0.47
N GLN A 74 0.96 -6.69 -0.31
CA GLN A 74 0.44 -8.00 0.08
C GLN A 74 0.63 -9.04 -1.02
N ALA A 75 0.55 -8.67 -2.30
CA ALA A 75 0.88 -9.57 -3.40
C ALA A 75 2.36 -9.99 -3.34
N LEU A 76 3.27 -9.06 -3.08
CA LEU A 76 4.69 -9.35 -2.91
C LEU A 76 4.95 -10.30 -1.73
N GLU A 77 4.31 -10.07 -0.57
CA GLU A 77 4.42 -10.95 0.61
C GLU A 77 3.93 -12.37 0.33
N THR A 78 2.89 -12.51 -0.47
CA THR A 78 2.27 -13.81 -0.79
C THR A 78 2.84 -14.47 -2.05
N GLY A 79 3.81 -13.84 -2.70
CA GLY A 79 4.45 -14.38 -3.92
C GLY A 79 3.54 -14.34 -5.16
N LEU A 80 2.60 -13.40 -5.21
CA LEU A 80 1.71 -13.18 -6.35
C LEU A 80 2.25 -12.06 -7.25
N ASP A 81 2.03 -12.18 -8.55
CA ASP A 81 2.22 -11.08 -9.47
C ASP A 81 1.13 -10.02 -9.29
N SER A 82 1.50 -8.75 -9.33
CA SER A 82 0.52 -7.68 -9.22
C SER A 82 0.80 -6.50 -10.15
N VAL A 83 -0.28 -5.81 -10.51
CA VAL A 83 -0.25 -4.55 -11.24
C VAL A 83 -1.11 -3.55 -10.48
N GLY A 84 -0.55 -2.39 -10.15
CA GLY A 84 -1.27 -1.28 -9.55
C GLY A 84 -1.35 -0.10 -10.51
N VAL A 85 -2.50 0.56 -10.53
CA VAL A 85 -2.73 1.79 -11.29
C VAL A 85 -3.22 2.87 -10.34
N ASP A 86 -2.69 4.06 -10.46
CA ASP A 86 -3.18 5.22 -9.73
C ASP A 86 -2.94 6.49 -10.56
N ILE A 87 -3.83 7.47 -10.42
CA ILE A 87 -3.74 8.75 -11.14
C ILE A 87 -2.73 9.70 -10.47
N ALA A 88 -2.48 9.56 -9.17
CA ALA A 88 -1.57 10.42 -8.43
C ALA A 88 -0.12 9.94 -8.56
N ALA A 89 0.74 10.78 -9.12
CA ALA A 89 2.18 10.50 -9.25
C ALA A 89 2.83 10.15 -7.89
N PHE A 90 2.40 10.81 -6.82
CA PHE A 90 2.86 10.52 -5.46
C PHE A 90 2.51 9.09 -5.01
N ASN A 91 1.31 8.60 -5.31
CA ASN A 91 0.91 7.22 -5.03
C ASN A 91 1.75 6.23 -5.82
N CYS A 92 2.03 6.53 -7.09
CA CYS A 92 2.92 5.72 -7.92
C CYS A 92 4.34 5.66 -7.35
N LEU A 93 4.86 6.78 -6.82
CA LEU A 93 6.15 6.81 -6.13
C LEU A 93 6.12 5.94 -4.87
N LEU A 94 5.08 6.06 -4.03
CA LEU A 94 4.91 5.23 -2.83
C LEU A 94 4.88 3.74 -3.15
N MET A 95 4.13 3.34 -4.20
CA MET A 95 4.09 1.95 -4.65
C MET A 95 5.48 1.44 -5.03
N ARG A 96 6.22 2.20 -5.84
CA ARG A 96 7.59 1.84 -6.27
C ARG A 96 8.53 1.70 -5.07
N VAL A 97 8.49 2.64 -4.12
CA VAL A 97 9.31 2.58 -2.92
C VAL A 97 8.97 1.38 -2.05
N LYS A 98 7.68 1.11 -1.84
CA LYS A 98 7.24 0.01 -0.97
C LYS A 98 7.49 -1.38 -1.56
N THR A 99 7.44 -1.52 -2.87
CA THR A 99 7.59 -2.82 -3.56
C THR A 99 8.97 -3.02 -4.18
N GLY A 100 9.81 -1.98 -4.19
CA GLY A 100 11.17 -2.05 -4.73
C GLY A 100 12.10 -2.89 -3.87
N ALA A 101 13.03 -3.58 -4.52
CA ALA A 101 14.14 -4.22 -3.83
C ALA A 101 15.20 -3.16 -3.51
N HIS A 102 15.42 -2.89 -2.22
CA HIS A 102 16.41 -1.94 -1.75
C HIS A 102 17.56 -2.68 -1.04
N ASN A 103 18.79 -2.26 -1.32
CA ASN A 103 19.93 -2.69 -0.52
C ASN A 103 19.91 -1.90 0.80
N PRO A 104 19.74 -2.54 1.97
CA PRO A 104 19.58 -1.84 3.24
C PRO A 104 20.82 -1.02 3.62
N PHE A 105 22.02 -1.46 3.27
CA PHE A 105 23.26 -0.74 3.57
C PHE A 105 23.37 0.56 2.74
N VAL A 106 23.02 0.48 1.46
CA VAL A 106 23.01 1.67 0.59
C VAL A 106 21.93 2.65 1.05
N LEU A 107 20.73 2.14 1.35
CA LEU A 107 19.63 2.97 1.83
C LEU A 107 19.98 3.68 3.15
N GLU A 108 20.58 2.97 4.10
CA GLU A 108 21.01 3.55 5.36
C GLU A 108 22.06 4.65 5.14
N HIS A 109 23.05 4.40 4.29
CA HIS A 109 24.09 5.39 3.95
C HIS A 109 23.48 6.66 3.35
N GLU A 110 22.64 6.51 2.33
CA GLU A 110 21.98 7.63 1.66
C GLU A 110 21.07 8.44 2.60
N LEU A 111 20.34 7.77 3.47
CA LEU A 111 19.52 8.43 4.48
C LEU A 111 20.35 9.22 5.49
N ARG A 112 21.46 8.65 5.98
CA ARG A 112 22.38 9.36 6.88
C ARG A 112 23.01 10.58 6.23
N ASP A 113 23.44 10.44 4.97
CA ASP A 113 23.99 11.57 4.21
C ASP A 113 22.95 12.67 3.99
N ALA A 114 21.72 12.30 3.59
CA ALA A 114 20.64 13.26 3.41
C ALA A 114 20.31 14.02 4.72
N LEU A 115 20.26 13.33 5.85
CA LEU A 115 20.03 13.96 7.15
C LEU A 115 21.17 14.90 7.52
N ALA A 116 22.44 14.47 7.36
CA ALA A 116 23.60 15.30 7.64
C ALA A 116 23.65 16.58 6.76
N ARG A 117 23.28 16.48 5.49
CA ARG A 117 23.14 17.63 4.58
C ARG A 117 22.04 18.58 5.03
N PHE A 118 20.90 18.05 5.45
CA PHE A 118 19.79 18.85 5.98
C PHE A 118 20.20 19.59 7.26
N GLU A 119 20.89 18.93 8.20
CA GLU A 119 21.39 19.54 9.44
C GLU A 119 22.41 20.66 9.17
N ARG A 120 23.25 20.53 8.12
CA ARG A 120 24.19 21.57 7.69
C ARG A 120 23.54 22.71 6.91
N GLY A 121 22.20 22.64 6.64
CA GLY A 121 21.52 23.63 5.83
C GLY A 121 21.88 23.60 4.34
N GLU A 122 22.44 22.49 3.85
CA GLU A 122 22.83 22.26 2.45
C GLU A 122 21.66 21.82 1.56
N GLY A 123 20.43 21.91 2.05
CA GLY A 123 19.24 21.70 1.25
C GLY A 123 19.04 22.87 0.30
N ASP A 124 19.00 22.62 -0.99
CA ASP A 124 18.45 23.58 -1.95
C ASP A 124 16.95 23.75 -1.61
N PRO A 125 16.50 24.96 -1.21
CA PRO A 125 15.07 25.23 -1.11
C PRO A 125 14.41 25.25 -2.50
N GLY A 126 15.09 24.63 -3.48
CA GLY A 126 14.75 24.61 -4.86
C GLY A 126 13.30 24.32 -5.13
N THR A 127 12.84 24.95 -6.15
CA THR A 127 11.57 24.79 -6.86
C THR A 127 11.09 23.34 -6.73
N PRO A 128 9.85 23.09 -6.30
CA PRO A 128 9.29 21.74 -6.33
C PRO A 128 9.53 21.17 -7.72
N THR A 129 10.37 20.16 -7.83
CA THR A 129 10.55 19.45 -9.09
C THR A 129 9.16 19.00 -9.52
N GLU A 130 8.70 19.47 -10.66
CA GLU A 130 7.49 18.96 -11.27
C GLU A 130 7.60 17.45 -11.31
N TYR A 131 6.73 16.80 -10.58
CA TYR A 131 6.62 15.35 -10.61
C TYR A 131 6.02 14.98 -11.98
N VAL A 132 6.88 14.62 -12.91
CA VAL A 132 6.51 14.11 -14.22
C VAL A 132 6.21 12.62 -14.11
#